data_aee11edd7dcf83c59e631492183ced22
#
_entry.id   aee11edd7dcf83c59e631492183ced22
#
_cell.length_a   1.000
_cell.length_b   1.000
_cell.length_c   1.000
_cell.angle_alpha   90.00
_cell.angle_beta   90.00
_cell.angle_gamma   90.00
#
_symmetry.space_group_name_H-M   'P 1'
#
loop_
_entity.id
_entity.type
_entity.pdbx_description
1 polymer ?
#
loop_
_entity_poly.entity_id
_entity_poly.type
_entity_poly.pdbx_seq_one_letter_code
_entity_poly.pdbx_strand_id
1 'polypeptide(L)'
;MVEKKGIETMFNDMIQTIKERQVDLDNAIAEYTGGPAKPASDIMETDDEIVVMTDLPGYQRDDIKIDLTEDTLEIKAEHSEETEEEGEEKGATFHRKERRVTSAARTLILPARVKINEVTAHFKDGVLTINMPKLEKKQTYAVKVE
;
A
#
# COMPACT_ATOMS: atom_id res chain seq x y z
N MET A 1 -30.89 -19.88 1.27
CA MET A 1 -29.67 -19.19 1.59
C MET A 1 -29.35 -18.05 0.67
N VAL A 2 -30.28 -17.13 0.68
CA VAL A 2 -30.22 -15.89 -0.09
C VAL A 2 -29.12 -14.98 0.43
N GLU A 3 -28.74 -15.11 1.70
CA GLU A 3 -27.78 -14.26 2.39
C GLU A 3 -26.36 -14.35 1.83
N LYS A 4 -25.90 -15.54 1.48
CA LYS A 4 -24.54 -15.75 0.95
C LYS A 4 -24.36 -15.13 -0.43
N LYS A 5 -25.39 -15.20 -1.28
CA LYS A 5 -25.41 -14.56 -2.59
C LYS A 5 -25.51 -13.03 -2.50
N GLY A 6 -26.26 -12.52 -1.53
CA GLY A 6 -26.39 -11.08 -1.30
C GLY A 6 -25.08 -10.43 -0.86
N ILE A 7 -24.35 -11.09 0.03
CA ILE A 7 -23.06 -10.61 0.53
C ILE A 7 -21.99 -10.63 -0.56
N GLU A 8 -21.92 -11.68 -1.35
CA GLU A 8 -20.99 -11.77 -2.49
C GLU A 8 -21.29 -10.70 -3.54
N THR A 9 -22.54 -10.46 -3.85
CA THR A 9 -22.97 -9.43 -4.80
C THR A 9 -22.61 -8.04 -4.27
N MET A 10 -22.89 -7.75 -3.01
CA MET A 10 -22.53 -6.48 -2.39
C MET A 10 -21.02 -6.25 -2.40
N PHE A 11 -20.25 -7.28 -2.07
CA PHE A 11 -18.79 -7.20 -2.08
C PHE A 11 -18.25 -6.95 -3.48
N ASN A 12 -18.77 -7.67 -4.47
CA ASN A 12 -18.36 -7.48 -5.86
C ASN A 12 -18.74 -6.10 -6.39
N ASP A 13 -19.93 -5.60 -6.05
CA ASP A 13 -20.37 -4.26 -6.44
C ASP A 13 -19.49 -3.18 -5.79
N MET A 14 -19.11 -3.37 -4.54
CA MET A 14 -18.20 -2.46 -3.85
C MET A 14 -16.82 -2.41 -4.53
N ILE A 15 -16.25 -3.56 -4.85
CA ILE A 15 -14.97 -3.67 -5.55
C ILE A 15 -15.07 -3.02 -6.94
N GLN A 16 -16.14 -3.28 -7.66
CA GLN A 16 -16.36 -2.69 -8.98
C GLN A 16 -16.46 -1.17 -8.90
N THR A 17 -17.21 -0.65 -7.94
CA THR A 17 -17.34 0.79 -7.71
C THR A 17 -16.00 1.44 -7.39
N ILE A 18 -15.18 0.80 -6.57
CA ILE A 18 -13.85 1.28 -6.23
C ILE A 18 -12.96 1.35 -7.48
N LYS A 19 -12.99 0.31 -8.30
CA LYS A 19 -12.22 0.28 -9.56
C LYS A 19 -12.68 1.35 -10.55
N GLU A 20 -13.97 1.53 -10.72
CA GLU A 20 -14.52 2.52 -11.65
C GLU A 20 -14.24 3.96 -11.23
N ARG A 21 -14.30 4.24 -9.95
CA ARG A 21 -14.11 5.59 -9.40
C ARG A 21 -12.68 5.88 -8.99
N GLN A 22 -11.78 4.91 -9.07
CA GLN A 22 -10.41 5.03 -8.54
C GLN A 22 -10.40 5.48 -7.08
N VAL A 23 -11.37 5.01 -6.30
CA VAL A 23 -11.49 5.30 -4.89
C VAL A 23 -10.46 4.48 -4.11
N ASP A 24 -9.97 5.04 -3.03
CA ASP A 24 -9.03 4.40 -2.16
C ASP A 24 -9.66 3.19 -1.46
N LEU A 25 -9.21 2.00 -1.82
CA LEU A 25 -9.68 0.74 -1.26
C LEU A 25 -9.40 0.63 0.24
N ASP A 26 -8.28 1.18 0.69
CA ASP A 26 -7.89 1.14 2.09
C ASP A 26 -8.85 1.94 2.98
N ASN A 27 -9.34 3.07 2.50
CA ASN A 27 -10.36 3.83 3.21
C ASN A 27 -11.65 3.03 3.38
N ALA A 28 -12.09 2.34 2.32
CA ALA A 28 -13.29 1.53 2.37
C ALA A 28 -13.15 0.38 3.37
N ILE A 29 -11.99 -0.26 3.41
CA ILE A 29 -11.70 -1.35 4.35
C ILE A 29 -11.53 -0.83 5.77
N ALA A 30 -10.81 0.26 5.96
CA ALA A 30 -10.52 0.83 7.28
C ALA A 30 -11.79 1.32 7.99
N GLU A 31 -12.78 1.84 7.28
CA GLU A 31 -14.07 2.20 7.86
C GLU A 31 -14.79 1.01 8.48
N TYR A 32 -14.58 -0.19 7.94
CA TYR A 32 -15.20 -1.42 8.44
C TYR A 32 -14.41 -2.11 9.53
N THR A 33 -13.10 -2.07 9.48
CA THR A 33 -12.26 -2.96 10.28
C THR A 33 -11.38 -2.26 11.31
N GLY A 34 -11.27 -0.93 11.23
CA GLY A 34 -10.31 -0.21 12.05
C GLY A 34 -8.87 -0.65 11.78
N GLY A 35 -8.55 -0.94 10.52
CA GLY A 35 -7.28 -1.52 10.10
C GLY A 35 -6.04 -0.66 10.36
N PRO A 36 -4.88 -1.06 9.84
CA PRO A 36 -3.62 -0.36 10.06
C PRO A 36 -3.64 1.07 9.52
N ALA A 37 -2.71 1.89 10.02
CA ALA A 37 -2.57 3.26 9.57
C ALA A 37 -2.38 3.33 8.05
N LYS A 38 -3.01 4.31 7.44
CA LYS A 38 -2.93 4.54 6.01
C LYS A 38 -1.90 5.63 5.71
N PRO A 39 -0.77 5.30 5.08
CA PRO A 39 0.22 6.29 4.72
C PRO A 39 -0.24 7.15 3.55
N ALA A 40 0.21 8.40 3.51
CA ALA A 40 -0.01 9.27 2.38
C ALA A 40 0.73 8.74 1.14
N SER A 41 0.05 8.73 0.00
CA SER A 41 0.61 8.23 -1.25
C SER A 41 0.23 9.14 -2.41
N ASP A 42 1.19 9.40 -3.28
CA ASP A 42 1.01 10.12 -4.53
C ASP A 42 1.21 9.17 -5.70
N ILE A 43 0.35 9.29 -6.70
CA ILE A 43 0.46 8.52 -7.94
C ILE A 43 0.70 9.50 -9.08
N MET A 44 1.79 9.31 -9.79
CA MET A 44 2.10 10.06 -11.01
C MET A 44 2.05 9.12 -12.20
N GLU A 45 1.48 9.58 -13.28
CA GLU A 45 1.41 8.81 -14.52
C GLU A 45 2.04 9.60 -15.66
N THR A 46 2.95 8.95 -16.37
CA THR A 46 3.47 9.44 -17.64
C THR A 46 3.02 8.51 -18.76
N ASP A 47 3.37 8.80 -20.00
CA ASP A 47 3.04 7.92 -21.12
C ASP A 47 3.68 6.53 -21.00
N ASP A 48 4.82 6.44 -20.32
CA ASP A 48 5.64 5.24 -20.24
C ASP A 48 5.54 4.50 -18.91
N GLU A 49 5.26 5.20 -17.80
CA GLU A 49 5.34 4.61 -16.48
C GLU A 49 4.35 5.20 -15.49
N ILE A 50 4.16 4.46 -14.41
CA ILE A 50 3.43 4.91 -13.22
C ILE A 50 4.44 4.96 -12.08
N VAL A 51 4.47 6.07 -11.35
CA VAL A 51 5.33 6.26 -10.18
C VAL A 51 4.46 6.48 -8.96
N VAL A 52 4.66 5.66 -7.94
CA VAL A 52 3.98 5.81 -6.65
C VAL A 52 5.01 6.22 -5.60
N MET A 53 4.69 7.27 -4.85
CA MET A 53 5.48 7.73 -3.71
C MET A 53 4.64 7.60 -2.45
N THR A 54 5.18 6.93 -1.45
CA THR A 54 4.48 6.65 -0.19
C THR A 54 5.35 7.07 0.99
N ASP A 55 4.79 7.84 1.91
CA ASP A 55 5.47 8.27 3.12
C ASP A 55 5.40 7.17 4.18
N LEU A 56 6.55 6.66 4.58
CA LEU A 56 6.69 5.63 5.61
C LEU A 56 7.75 6.04 6.64
N PRO A 57 7.53 7.16 7.34
CA PRO A 57 8.49 7.62 8.34
C PRO A 57 8.57 6.65 9.51
N GLY A 58 9.78 6.42 10.02
CA GLY A 58 9.99 5.52 11.14
C GLY A 58 10.12 4.04 10.79
N TYR A 59 9.90 3.68 9.53
CA TYR A 59 10.12 2.32 9.05
C TYR A 59 11.51 2.18 8.44
N GLN A 60 11.99 0.95 8.40
CA GLN A 60 13.22 0.57 7.70
C GLN A 60 12.86 -0.18 6.42
N ARG A 61 13.80 -0.23 5.50
CA ARG A 61 13.62 -0.94 4.22
C ARG A 61 13.15 -2.38 4.43
N ASP A 62 13.70 -3.08 5.40
CA ASP A 62 13.36 -4.47 5.68
C ASP A 62 11.96 -4.66 6.28
N ASP A 63 11.36 -3.59 6.77
CA ASP A 63 9.99 -3.60 7.29
C ASP A 63 8.93 -3.56 6.20
N ILE A 64 9.34 -3.23 4.96
CA ILE A 64 8.43 -2.92 3.86
C ILE A 64 8.27 -4.13 2.94
N LYS A 65 7.03 -4.47 2.66
CA LYS A 65 6.67 -5.51 1.72
C LYS A 65 5.76 -4.95 0.64
N ILE A 66 6.06 -5.25 -0.60
CA ILE A 66 5.29 -4.81 -1.76
C ILE A 66 4.77 -6.04 -2.50
N ASP A 67 3.47 -6.11 -2.69
CA ASP A 67 2.81 -7.11 -3.52
C ASP A 67 2.16 -6.41 -4.70
N LEU A 68 2.35 -6.94 -5.88
CA LEU A 68 1.94 -6.30 -7.11
C LEU A 68 1.27 -7.29 -8.05
N THR A 69 0.11 -6.90 -8.57
CA THR A 69 -0.47 -7.49 -9.76
C THR A 69 -0.36 -6.49 -10.92
N GLU A 70 -0.85 -6.83 -12.09
CA GLU A 70 -0.77 -5.92 -13.26
C GLU A 70 -1.49 -4.59 -13.03
N ASP A 71 -2.50 -4.56 -12.18
CA ASP A 71 -3.34 -3.37 -11.95
C ASP A 71 -3.50 -2.96 -10.49
N THR A 72 -2.92 -3.69 -9.55
CA THR A 72 -3.09 -3.44 -8.12
C THR A 72 -1.76 -3.48 -7.39
N LEU A 73 -1.51 -2.48 -6.58
CA LEU A 73 -0.32 -2.35 -5.76
C LEU A 73 -0.70 -2.38 -4.29
N GLU A 74 -0.09 -3.28 -3.53
CA GLU A 74 -0.25 -3.35 -2.09
C GLU A 74 1.09 -3.09 -1.40
N ILE A 75 1.10 -2.12 -0.51
CA ILE A 75 2.27 -1.76 0.28
C ILE A 75 1.94 -2.04 1.74
N LYS A 76 2.78 -2.83 2.40
CA LYS A 76 2.68 -3.12 3.82
C LYS A 76 3.99 -2.77 4.51
N ALA A 77 3.90 -2.19 5.68
CA ALA A 77 5.05 -1.95 6.53
C ALA A 77 4.71 -2.34 7.96
N GLU A 78 5.62 -3.05 8.60
CA GLU A 78 5.47 -3.45 10.00
C GLU A 78 6.81 -3.32 10.71
N HIS A 79 6.81 -2.59 11.80
CA HIS A 79 7.98 -2.41 12.64
C HIS A 79 7.66 -2.85 14.06
N SER A 80 8.48 -3.75 14.60
CA SER A 80 8.38 -4.21 15.97
C SER A 80 9.54 -3.69 16.79
N GLU A 81 9.23 -3.05 17.91
CA GLU A 81 10.21 -2.63 18.90
C GLU A 81 9.98 -3.43 20.17
N GLU A 82 11.02 -4.10 20.66
CA GLU A 82 11.03 -4.73 21.97
C GLU A 82 11.91 -3.90 22.87
N THR A 83 11.33 -3.38 23.94
CA THR A 83 12.08 -2.71 24.99
C THR A 83 12.12 -3.63 26.21
N GLU A 84 13.30 -4.13 26.54
CA GLU A 84 13.55 -4.82 27.81
C GLU A 84 14.28 -3.88 28.73
N GLU A 85 13.64 -3.49 29.79
CA GLU A 85 14.32 -2.83 30.91
C GLU A 85 14.56 -3.85 31.99
N GLU A 86 15.80 -4.30 32.12
CA GLU A 86 16.28 -5.01 33.30
C GLU A 86 17.09 -4.05 34.16
N GLY A 87 16.59 -3.78 35.31
CA GLY A 87 17.29 -2.96 36.31
C GLY A 87 17.26 -3.62 37.65
N GLU A 88 18.44 -3.82 38.28
CA GLU A 88 18.52 -4.15 39.67
C GLU A 88 18.73 -2.87 40.49
N GLU A 89 17.72 -2.45 41.21
CA GLU A 89 17.83 -1.34 42.13
C GLU A 89 17.32 -1.78 43.52
N LYS A 90 18.18 -1.71 44.53
CA LYS A 90 17.87 -2.07 45.94
C LYS A 90 17.37 -3.51 46.14
N GLY A 91 17.94 -4.49 45.43
CA GLY A 91 17.59 -5.89 45.60
C GLY A 91 16.26 -6.29 44.92
N ALA A 92 15.68 -5.43 44.14
CA ALA A 92 14.52 -5.73 43.32
C ALA A 92 14.93 -5.82 41.86
N THR A 93 14.51 -6.88 41.20
CA THR A 93 14.71 -7.05 39.75
C THR A 93 13.46 -6.57 39.01
N PHE A 94 13.64 -5.54 38.21
CA PHE A 94 12.55 -5.09 37.32
C PHE A 94 12.63 -5.79 36.00
N HIS A 95 11.56 -6.49 35.68
CA HIS A 95 11.36 -7.05 34.35
C HIS A 95 10.25 -6.26 33.67
N ARG A 96 10.61 -5.39 32.74
CA ARG A 96 9.63 -4.71 31.90
C ARG A 96 9.93 -5.07 30.47
N LYS A 97 9.05 -5.85 29.88
CA LYS A 97 9.12 -6.20 28.47
C LYS A 97 7.95 -5.54 27.77
N GLU A 98 8.24 -4.48 27.06
CA GLU A 98 7.25 -3.82 26.20
C GLU A 98 7.50 -4.15 24.76
N ARG A 99 6.48 -4.69 24.11
CA ARG A 99 6.50 -4.92 22.68
C ARG A 99 5.56 -3.91 22.02
N ARG A 100 6.12 -3.09 21.16
CA ARG A 100 5.35 -2.13 20.36
C ARG A 100 5.42 -2.54 18.89
N VAL A 101 4.25 -2.77 18.29
CA VAL A 101 4.14 -3.06 16.87
C VAL A 101 3.46 -1.88 16.22
N THR A 102 4.12 -1.30 15.21
CA THR A 102 3.55 -0.26 14.37
C THR A 102 3.37 -0.83 12.98
N SER A 103 2.20 -0.67 12.41
CA SER A 103 1.91 -1.16 11.06
C SER A 103 1.23 -0.12 10.20
N ALA A 104 1.50 -0.17 8.91
CA ALA A 104 0.86 0.65 7.91
C ALA A 104 0.58 -0.21 6.67
N ALA A 105 -0.52 0.06 6.00
CA ALA A 105 -0.87 -0.65 4.78
C ALA A 105 -1.58 0.28 3.81
N ARG A 106 -1.30 0.10 2.54
CA ARG A 106 -1.94 0.84 1.46
C ARG A 106 -2.16 -0.07 0.26
N THR A 107 -3.39 -0.09 -0.25
CA THR A 107 -3.73 -0.78 -1.49
C THR A 107 -4.19 0.25 -2.51
N LEU A 108 -3.54 0.27 -3.66
CA LEU A 108 -3.82 1.21 -4.72
C LEU A 108 -4.21 0.46 -5.99
N ILE A 109 -5.27 0.92 -6.64
CA ILE A 109 -5.64 0.45 -7.96
C ILE A 109 -4.94 1.36 -8.97
N LEU A 110 -4.14 0.76 -9.84
CA LEU A 110 -3.32 1.50 -10.79
C LEU A 110 -4.15 1.98 -11.98
N PRO A 111 -3.85 3.17 -12.52
CA PRO A 111 -4.58 3.72 -13.66
C PRO A 111 -4.33 2.98 -14.98
N ALA A 112 -3.31 2.12 -15.03
CA ALA A 112 -2.97 1.31 -16.18
C ALA A 112 -2.27 0.03 -15.74
N ARG A 113 -2.26 -0.99 -16.57
CA ARG A 113 -1.51 -2.22 -16.30
C ARG A 113 -0.02 -2.00 -16.44
N VAL A 114 0.74 -2.65 -15.60
CA VAL A 114 2.19 -2.49 -15.52
C VAL A 114 2.93 -3.80 -15.77
N LYS A 115 4.20 -3.68 -16.17
CA LYS A 115 5.09 -4.83 -16.32
C LYS A 115 5.66 -5.21 -14.96
N ILE A 116 5.08 -6.23 -14.32
CA ILE A 116 5.42 -6.62 -12.95
C ILE A 116 6.89 -6.96 -12.77
N ASN A 117 7.52 -7.55 -13.78
CA ASN A 117 8.90 -7.99 -13.72
C ASN A 117 9.93 -6.87 -13.96
N GLU A 118 9.49 -5.66 -14.31
CA GLU A 118 10.36 -4.51 -14.54
C GLU A 118 10.17 -3.40 -13.52
N VAL A 119 9.44 -3.67 -12.46
CA VAL A 119 9.17 -2.72 -11.37
C VAL A 119 10.41 -2.58 -10.50
N THR A 120 10.74 -1.32 -10.16
CA THR A 120 11.80 -1.00 -9.22
C THR A 120 11.25 -0.19 -8.05
N ALA A 121 11.86 -0.35 -6.88
CA ALA A 121 11.46 0.35 -5.69
C ALA A 121 12.70 0.84 -4.93
N HIS A 122 12.60 2.06 -4.42
CA HIS A 122 13.64 2.69 -3.61
C HIS A 122 13.04 3.26 -2.33
N PHE A 123 13.73 3.09 -1.23
CA PHE A 123 13.34 3.68 0.04
C PHE A 123 14.47 4.58 0.55
N LYS A 124 14.17 5.87 0.67
CA LYS A 124 15.13 6.86 1.13
C LYS A 124 14.42 7.96 1.91
N ASP A 125 15.01 8.33 3.04
CA ASP A 125 14.52 9.42 3.90
C ASP A 125 13.04 9.28 4.28
N GLY A 126 12.59 8.04 4.52
CA GLY A 126 11.21 7.74 4.89
C GLY A 126 10.23 7.74 3.71
N VAL A 127 10.70 7.87 2.49
CA VAL A 127 9.86 7.87 1.29
C VAL A 127 10.15 6.64 0.44
N LEU A 128 9.10 5.86 0.19
CA LEU A 128 9.14 4.74 -0.74
C LEU A 128 8.70 5.22 -2.12
N THR A 129 9.56 5.03 -3.10
CA THR A 129 9.28 5.35 -4.50
C THR A 129 9.26 4.08 -5.33
N ILE A 130 8.16 3.83 -6.01
CA ILE A 130 7.96 2.64 -6.85
C ILE A 130 7.77 3.09 -8.28
N ASN A 131 8.66 2.65 -9.18
CA ASN A 131 8.61 2.93 -10.59
C ASN A 131 8.09 1.71 -11.34
N MET A 132 6.98 1.87 -12.05
CA MET A 132 6.29 0.78 -12.73
C MET A 132 6.11 1.11 -14.21
N PRO A 133 6.91 0.50 -15.10
CA PRO A 133 6.70 0.67 -16.53
C PRO A 133 5.35 0.13 -16.96
N LYS A 134 4.65 0.87 -17.80
CA LYS A 134 3.36 0.47 -18.33
C LYS A 134 3.49 -0.75 -19.27
N LEU A 135 2.55 -1.65 -19.16
CA LEU A 135 2.49 -2.82 -20.03
C LEU A 135 2.24 -2.40 -21.49
N GLU A 136 1.37 -1.41 -21.67
CA GLU A 136 1.08 -0.82 -22.97
C GLU A 136 1.34 0.68 -22.90
N LYS A 137 2.25 1.14 -23.76
CA LYS A 137 2.50 2.56 -23.87
C LYS A 137 1.37 3.22 -24.62
N LYS A 138 0.91 4.38 -24.11
CA LYS A 138 -0.11 5.15 -24.76
C LYS A 138 0.43 5.71 -26.08
N GLN A 139 -0.17 5.28 -27.19
CA GLN A 139 0.16 5.81 -28.51
C GLN A 139 -0.69 7.03 -28.80
N THR A 140 -0.05 8.12 -29.16
CA THR A 140 -0.71 9.33 -29.61
C THR A 140 -0.46 9.51 -31.10
N TYR A 141 -1.51 9.75 -31.84
CA TYR A 141 -1.41 10.03 -33.27
C TYR A 141 -1.86 11.45 -33.54
N ALA A 142 -1.08 12.19 -34.31
CA ALA A 142 -1.50 13.48 -34.80
C ALA A 142 -2.45 13.26 -35.98
N VAL A 143 -3.70 13.69 -35.81
CA VAL A 143 -4.70 13.60 -36.89
C VAL A 143 -4.70 14.90 -37.66
N LYS A 144 -4.51 14.80 -38.98
CA LYS A 144 -4.58 15.94 -39.87
C LYS A 144 -6.04 16.27 -40.16
N VAL A 145 -6.42 17.52 -39.92
CA VAL A 145 -7.76 18.01 -40.22
C VAL A 145 -7.81 18.39 -41.71
N GLU A 146 -8.70 17.75 -42.41
CA GLU A 146 -8.96 18.05 -43.81
C GLU A 146 -10.09 19.09 -43.97
#